data_e66e5691eeaaa01be696261f54942072
#
_entry.id   e66e5691eeaaa01be696261f54942072
#
_cell.length_a   1.000
_cell.length_b   1.000
_cell.length_c   1.000
_cell.angle_alpha   90.00
_cell.angle_beta   90.00
_cell.angle_gamma   90.00
#
_symmetry.space_group_name_H-M   'P 1'
#
loop_
_entity.id
_entity.type
_entity.pdbx_description
1 polymer ?
#
loop_
_entity_poly.entity_id
_entity_poly.type
_entity_poly.pdbx_seq_one_letter_code
_entity_poly.pdbx_strand_id
1 'polypeptide(L)'
;MKMKTLLPSFMLFACTFQTIALNSETQNTIIKLEQSVISVGQLITQIENQTDYLVVFKSREVDIERYITVQNTSGKMISYLEEAFKDTDITYEFDNRYILLLKKNDKGRTSLIGQQSRTITGTVTDNNGEPVIGANVII
;
A
#
# COMPACT_ATOMS: atom_id res chain seq x y z
N MET A 1 -60.46 28.54 -26.06
CA MET A 1 -59.50 27.63 -26.66
C MET A 1 -58.29 27.53 -25.71
N LYS A 2 -58.21 26.48 -24.89
CA LYS A 2 -57.21 26.34 -23.82
C LYS A 2 -56.11 25.44 -24.34
N MET A 3 -54.91 26.00 -24.58
CA MET A 3 -53.71 25.25 -24.89
C MET A 3 -53.11 24.70 -23.61
N LYS A 4 -53.08 23.37 -23.48
CA LYS A 4 -52.37 22.66 -22.42
C LYS A 4 -50.93 22.49 -22.87
N THR A 5 -50.01 23.19 -22.20
CA THR A 5 -48.59 22.97 -22.33
C THR A 5 -48.18 21.74 -21.54
N LEU A 6 -47.73 20.73 -22.24
CA LEU A 6 -47.16 19.50 -21.67
C LEU A 6 -45.71 19.76 -21.37
N LEU A 7 -45.31 19.77 -20.07
CA LEU A 7 -43.91 19.78 -19.68
C LEU A 7 -43.35 18.37 -19.82
N PRO A 8 -42.24 18.16 -20.51
CA PRO A 8 -41.50 16.90 -20.39
C PRO A 8 -40.69 16.91 -19.12
N SER A 9 -40.98 15.95 -18.23
CA SER A 9 -40.22 15.64 -17.05
C SER A 9 -38.83 15.11 -17.49
N PHE A 10 -37.82 15.97 -17.42
CA PHE A 10 -36.43 15.60 -17.64
C PHE A 10 -35.89 14.97 -16.35
N MET A 11 -35.94 13.63 -16.30
CA MET A 11 -35.41 12.84 -15.21
C MET A 11 -33.90 12.88 -15.28
N LEU A 12 -33.31 13.80 -14.50
CA LEU A 12 -31.87 13.95 -14.36
C LEU A 12 -31.34 12.75 -13.58
N PHE A 13 -30.80 11.77 -14.28
CA PHE A 13 -30.09 10.63 -13.70
C PHE A 13 -28.74 11.16 -13.18
N ALA A 14 -28.72 11.59 -11.92
CA ALA A 14 -27.49 11.96 -11.23
C ALA A 14 -26.67 10.68 -11.01
N CYS A 15 -25.76 10.42 -11.91
CA CYS A 15 -24.73 9.43 -11.73
C CYS A 15 -23.81 9.94 -10.61
N THR A 16 -24.05 9.49 -9.37
CA THR A 16 -23.15 9.74 -8.25
C THR A 16 -21.88 8.95 -8.50
N PHE A 17 -20.87 9.62 -9.04
CA PHE A 17 -19.48 9.16 -8.94
C PHE A 17 -19.13 9.11 -7.47
N GLN A 18 -19.20 7.92 -6.88
CA GLN A 18 -18.55 7.66 -5.60
C GLN A 18 -17.05 7.68 -5.87
N THR A 19 -16.44 8.84 -5.71
CA THR A 19 -14.99 8.94 -5.54
C THR A 19 -14.67 8.16 -4.27
N ILE A 20 -13.99 7.04 -4.41
CA ILE A 20 -13.35 6.35 -3.30
C ILE A 20 -12.39 7.39 -2.71
N ALA A 21 -12.78 7.97 -1.57
CA ALA A 21 -11.91 8.83 -0.81
C ALA A 21 -10.77 7.95 -0.30
N LEU A 22 -9.67 7.91 -1.02
CA LEU A 22 -8.42 7.33 -0.55
C LEU A 22 -8.06 8.10 0.73
N ASN A 23 -8.02 7.38 1.82
CA ASN A 23 -7.88 7.84 3.19
C ASN A 23 -7.02 9.10 3.34
N SER A 24 -7.66 10.25 3.42
CA SER A 24 -6.98 11.54 3.65
C SER A 24 -6.30 11.61 5.03
N GLU A 25 -6.65 10.74 5.96
CA GLU A 25 -5.97 10.62 7.26
C GLU A 25 -4.53 10.10 7.12
N THR A 26 -4.30 9.15 6.24
CA THR A 26 -2.96 8.58 5.96
C THR A 26 -1.97 9.64 5.52
N GLN A 27 -2.41 10.58 4.68
CA GLN A 27 -1.55 11.64 4.12
C GLN A 27 -1.17 12.71 5.15
N ASN A 28 -1.88 12.81 6.27
CA ASN A 28 -1.66 13.83 7.30
C ASN A 28 -0.95 13.31 8.54
N THR A 29 -0.58 12.04 8.60
CA THR A 29 0.16 11.46 9.73
C THR A 29 1.48 12.20 9.92
N ILE A 30 1.67 12.77 11.12
CA ILE A 30 2.90 13.49 11.49
C ILE A 30 3.80 12.53 12.26
N ILE A 31 5.06 12.46 11.85
CA ILE A 31 6.11 11.73 12.55
C ILE A 31 7.23 12.67 12.96
N LYS A 32 8.01 12.25 13.96
CA LYS A 32 9.18 12.97 14.45
C LYS A 32 10.43 12.14 14.19
N LEU A 33 11.43 12.79 13.63
CA LEU A 33 12.75 12.21 13.41
C LEU A 33 13.70 12.71 14.50
N GLU A 34 14.64 11.88 14.91
CA GLU A 34 15.61 12.26 15.94
C GLU A 34 16.68 13.22 15.40
N GLN A 35 16.99 13.10 14.11
CA GLN A 35 18.06 13.85 13.44
C GLN A 35 17.59 14.29 12.06
N SER A 36 18.21 15.35 11.54
CA SER A 36 17.95 15.83 10.16
C SER A 36 18.69 15.03 9.08
N VAL A 37 19.72 14.26 9.45
CA VAL A 37 20.45 13.35 8.55
C VAL A 37 20.27 11.94 9.08
N ILE A 38 19.55 11.12 8.34
CA ILE A 38 19.22 9.74 8.72
C ILE A 38 19.34 8.80 7.53
N SER A 39 19.51 7.50 7.79
CA SER A 39 19.43 6.51 6.71
C SER A 39 17.96 6.21 6.36
N VAL A 40 17.73 5.68 5.15
CA VAL A 40 16.41 5.20 4.72
C VAL A 40 15.89 4.13 5.68
N GLY A 41 16.76 3.23 6.17
CA GLY A 41 16.38 2.22 7.16
C GLY A 41 15.93 2.83 8.48
N GLN A 42 16.61 3.89 8.96
CA GLN A 42 16.16 4.62 10.15
C GLN A 42 14.82 5.32 9.92
N LEU A 43 14.60 5.92 8.74
CA LEU A 43 13.30 6.50 8.41
C LEU A 43 12.18 5.45 8.46
N ILE A 44 12.40 4.28 7.86
CA ILE A 44 11.45 3.15 7.89
C ILE A 44 11.13 2.77 9.34
N THR A 45 12.15 2.59 10.18
CA THR A 45 11.98 2.26 11.60
C THR A 45 11.16 3.33 12.34
N GLN A 46 11.43 4.62 12.07
CA GLN A 46 10.67 5.71 12.70
C GLN A 46 9.20 5.74 12.25
N ILE A 47 8.92 5.43 10.99
CA ILE A 47 7.54 5.29 10.50
C ILE A 47 6.83 4.15 11.23
N GLU A 48 7.42 2.96 11.27
CA GLU A 48 6.82 1.78 11.90
C GLU A 48 6.62 1.95 13.41
N ASN A 49 7.52 2.64 14.10
CA ASN A 49 7.42 2.87 15.55
C ASN A 49 6.37 3.94 15.92
N GLN A 50 6.08 4.88 15.05
CA GLN A 50 5.19 6.02 15.34
C GLN A 50 3.82 5.91 14.65
N THR A 51 3.61 4.88 13.84
CA THR A 51 2.38 4.66 13.10
C THR A 51 1.99 3.18 13.10
N ASP A 52 0.79 2.87 12.63
CA ASP A 52 0.35 1.49 12.42
C ASP A 52 0.78 0.92 11.05
N TYR A 53 1.60 1.67 10.31
CA TYR A 53 2.09 1.23 9.02
C TYR A 53 3.30 0.30 9.15
N LEU A 54 3.37 -0.68 8.25
CA LEU A 54 4.52 -1.55 8.03
C LEU A 54 5.06 -1.31 6.62
N VAL A 55 6.36 -1.13 6.51
CA VAL A 55 7.02 -0.86 5.23
C VAL A 55 7.52 -2.17 4.61
N VAL A 56 7.05 -2.46 3.41
CA VAL A 56 7.39 -3.68 2.66
C VAL A 56 8.18 -3.33 1.42
N PHE A 57 9.34 -3.96 1.26
CA PHE A 57 10.21 -3.73 0.11
C PHE A 57 11.06 -4.96 -0.20
N LYS A 58 11.62 -5.00 -1.41
CA LYS A 58 12.62 -6.00 -1.78
C LYS A 58 14.02 -5.45 -1.44
N SER A 59 14.75 -6.14 -0.57
CA SER A 59 16.08 -5.70 -0.10
C SER A 59 17.12 -5.47 -1.20
N ARG A 60 16.92 -6.06 -2.39
CA ARG A 60 17.80 -5.85 -3.55
C ARG A 60 17.50 -4.57 -4.33
N GLU A 61 16.34 -3.96 -4.08
CA GLU A 61 15.82 -2.81 -4.85
C GLU A 61 15.91 -1.51 -4.06
N VAL A 62 15.87 -1.59 -2.73
CA VAL A 62 15.89 -0.42 -1.84
C VAL A 62 17.18 -0.40 -1.05
N ASP A 63 17.97 0.64 -1.24
CA ASP A 63 19.19 0.90 -0.46
C ASP A 63 18.81 1.56 0.88
N ILE A 64 18.72 0.74 1.94
CA ILE A 64 18.36 1.19 3.28
C ILE A 64 19.49 1.92 4.01
N GLU A 65 20.74 1.74 3.56
CA GLU A 65 21.92 2.40 4.14
C GLU A 65 22.13 3.82 3.57
N ARG A 66 21.43 4.17 2.50
CA ARG A 66 21.51 5.49 1.88
C ARG A 66 20.99 6.55 2.85
N TYR A 67 21.80 7.61 3.03
CA TYR A 67 21.45 8.75 3.87
C TYR A 67 20.61 9.77 3.10
N ILE A 68 19.68 10.37 3.83
CA ILE A 68 18.85 11.50 3.37
C ILE A 68 18.99 12.65 4.36
N THR A 69 18.82 13.86 3.83
CA THR A 69 18.79 15.08 4.66
C THR A 69 17.39 15.66 4.58
N VAL A 70 16.76 15.84 5.73
CA VAL A 70 15.44 16.45 5.85
C VAL A 70 15.55 17.87 6.43
N GLN A 71 14.70 18.77 5.99
CA GLN A 71 14.72 20.16 6.45
C GLN A 71 14.16 20.32 7.87
N ASN A 72 13.16 19.53 8.21
CA ASN A 72 12.50 19.55 9.51
C ASN A 72 12.48 18.14 10.10
N THR A 73 12.68 18.05 11.41
CA THR A 73 12.62 16.79 12.15
C THR A 73 11.21 16.44 12.63
N SER A 74 10.22 17.29 12.40
CA SER A 74 8.80 17.00 12.64
C SER A 74 8.00 17.41 11.42
N GLY A 75 7.27 16.48 10.83
CA GLY A 75 6.54 16.74 9.59
C GLY A 75 5.68 15.56 9.15
N LYS A 76 5.02 15.73 8.02
CA LYS A 76 4.18 14.66 7.45
C LYS A 76 5.02 13.49 6.98
N MET A 77 4.62 12.28 7.34
CA MET A 77 5.27 11.04 6.91
C MET A 77 5.45 10.98 5.39
N ILE A 78 4.42 11.40 4.64
CA ILE A 78 4.46 11.38 3.18
C ILE A 78 5.56 12.28 2.61
N SER A 79 5.80 13.45 3.22
CA SER A 79 6.85 14.36 2.76
C SER A 79 8.25 13.77 2.96
N TYR A 80 8.44 12.97 3.99
CA TYR A 80 9.71 12.25 4.19
C TYR A 80 9.90 11.11 3.19
N LEU A 81 8.82 10.39 2.83
CA LEU A 81 8.87 9.37 1.78
C LEU A 81 9.17 10.01 0.42
N GLU A 82 8.55 11.15 0.11
CA GLU A 82 8.81 11.91 -1.10
C GLU A 82 10.28 12.36 -1.17
N GLU A 83 10.80 12.97 -0.09
CA GLU A 83 12.19 13.40 -0.02
C GLU A 83 13.16 12.23 -0.13
N ALA A 84 12.83 11.12 0.54
CA ALA A 84 13.66 9.91 0.52
C ALA A 84 13.78 9.29 -0.88
N PHE A 85 12.76 9.35 -1.71
CA PHE A 85 12.71 8.60 -2.98
C PHE A 85 12.62 9.48 -4.24
N LYS A 86 12.65 10.81 -4.12
CA LYS A 86 12.51 11.75 -5.26
C LYS A 86 13.50 11.50 -6.39
N ASP A 87 14.76 11.26 -6.04
CA ASP A 87 15.88 11.10 -6.99
C ASP A 87 16.24 9.64 -7.23
N THR A 88 15.29 8.73 -7.00
CA THR A 88 15.49 7.29 -7.17
C THR A 88 14.49 6.71 -8.16
N ASP A 89 14.70 5.45 -8.54
CA ASP A 89 13.74 4.67 -9.32
C ASP A 89 12.67 4.00 -8.44
N ILE A 90 12.64 4.31 -7.14
CA ILE A 90 11.66 3.80 -6.19
C ILE A 90 10.44 4.72 -6.12
N THR A 91 9.29 4.13 -5.96
CA THR A 91 8.02 4.77 -5.64
C THR A 91 7.39 4.07 -4.44
N TYR A 92 6.38 4.68 -3.85
CA TYR A 92 5.64 4.07 -2.75
C TYR A 92 4.14 4.03 -3.07
N GLU A 93 3.47 3.03 -2.53
CA GLU A 93 2.02 2.85 -2.60
C GLU A 93 1.50 2.44 -1.22
N PHE A 94 0.30 2.93 -0.86
CA PHE A 94 -0.37 2.54 0.38
C PHE A 94 -1.38 1.44 0.08
N ASP A 95 -1.27 0.33 0.80
CA ASP A 95 -2.22 -0.78 0.76
C ASP A 95 -2.62 -1.15 2.18
N ASN A 96 -3.80 -0.68 2.61
CA ASN A 96 -4.29 -0.80 3.99
C ASN A 96 -3.26 -0.26 5.00
N ARG A 97 -2.64 -1.14 5.79
CA ARG A 97 -1.58 -0.83 6.76
C ARG A 97 -0.17 -0.99 6.21
N TYR A 98 -0.02 -1.26 4.93
CA TYR A 98 1.28 -1.46 4.31
C TYR A 98 1.68 -0.26 3.46
N ILE A 99 2.96 0.10 3.52
CA ILE A 99 3.62 1.02 2.60
C ILE A 99 4.54 0.16 1.73
N LEU A 100 4.18 0.00 0.48
CA LEU A 100 4.93 -0.82 -0.48
C LEU A 100 5.94 0.07 -1.20
N LEU A 101 7.23 -0.23 -1.09
CA LEU A 101 8.27 0.43 -1.87
C LEU A 101 8.56 -0.41 -3.12
N LEU A 102 8.37 0.19 -4.29
CA LEU A 102 8.39 -0.50 -5.58
C LEU A 102 9.25 0.26 -6.58
N LYS A 103 9.83 -0.43 -7.54
CA LYS A 103 10.41 0.25 -8.69
C LYS A 103 9.35 0.92 -9.54
N LYS A 104 9.65 2.12 -10.05
CA LYS A 104 8.75 2.90 -10.91
C LYS A 104 8.26 2.12 -12.13
N ASN A 105 9.04 1.18 -12.64
CA ASN A 105 8.68 0.30 -13.76
C ASN A 105 7.77 -0.87 -13.36
N ASP A 106 7.65 -1.16 -12.07
CA ASP A 106 6.79 -2.23 -11.54
C ASP A 106 5.38 -1.72 -11.15
N LYS A 107 5.11 -0.43 -11.33
CA LYS A 107 3.75 0.13 -11.19
C LYS A 107 2.79 -0.62 -12.12
N GLY A 108 1.82 -1.27 -11.52
CA GLY A 108 0.85 -2.12 -12.23
C GLY A 108 1.01 -3.62 -11.97
N ARG A 109 2.13 -4.06 -11.37
CA ARG A 109 2.27 -5.44 -10.88
C ARG A 109 1.81 -5.63 -9.44
N THR A 110 1.59 -4.53 -8.72
CA THR A 110 1.15 -4.54 -7.29
C THR A 110 -0.24 -5.14 -7.12
N SER A 111 -1.11 -5.02 -8.13
CA SER A 111 -2.42 -5.71 -8.14
C SER A 111 -2.33 -7.24 -8.12
N LEU A 112 -1.13 -7.80 -8.33
CA LEU A 112 -0.93 -9.25 -8.36
C LEU A 112 -0.36 -9.80 -7.05
N ILE A 113 0.06 -8.95 -6.11
CA ILE A 113 0.57 -9.41 -4.80
C ILE A 113 -0.59 -9.78 -3.87
N GLY A 114 -1.79 -9.24 -4.14
CA GLY A 114 -2.98 -9.46 -3.31
C GLY A 114 -3.74 -10.77 -3.56
N GLN A 115 -3.44 -11.53 -4.63
CA GLN A 115 -4.21 -12.74 -4.95
C GLN A 115 -3.46 -13.77 -5.80
N GLN A 116 -2.23 -14.08 -5.49
CA GLN A 116 -1.77 -15.41 -5.84
C GLN A 116 -2.13 -16.37 -4.70
N SER A 117 -3.35 -16.86 -4.71
CA SER A 117 -3.67 -18.10 -4.03
C SER A 117 -2.80 -19.19 -4.67
N ARG A 118 -1.65 -19.47 -4.05
CA ARG A 118 -0.85 -20.64 -4.41
C ARG A 118 -1.64 -21.84 -3.98
N THR A 119 -2.21 -22.54 -4.94
CA THR A 119 -2.73 -23.87 -4.68
C THR A 119 -1.54 -24.79 -4.42
N ILE A 120 -1.37 -25.18 -3.18
CA ILE A 120 -0.39 -26.21 -2.79
C ILE A 120 -1.13 -27.54 -2.88
N THR A 121 -0.74 -28.38 -3.81
CA THR A 121 -1.24 -29.75 -3.91
C THR A 121 -0.20 -30.70 -3.34
N GLY A 122 -0.65 -31.58 -2.48
CA GLY A 122 0.18 -32.61 -1.87
C GLY A 122 -0.68 -33.80 -1.45
N THR A 123 -0.08 -34.97 -1.29
CA THR A 123 -0.72 -36.16 -0.72
C THR A 123 -0.10 -36.42 0.64
N VAL A 124 -0.93 -36.52 1.67
CA VAL A 124 -0.50 -36.96 3.00
C VAL A 124 -0.61 -38.45 3.06
N THR A 125 0.50 -39.16 3.31
CA THR A 125 0.54 -40.59 3.44
C THR A 125 1.01 -40.99 4.85
N ASP A 126 0.61 -42.18 5.29
CA ASP A 126 1.12 -42.79 6.51
C ASP A 126 2.53 -43.39 6.32
N ASN A 127 3.06 -44.01 7.35
CA ASN A 127 4.39 -44.65 7.33
C ASN A 127 4.49 -45.85 6.32
N ASN A 128 3.37 -46.36 5.83
CA ASN A 128 3.30 -47.43 4.85
C ASN A 128 3.09 -46.90 3.43
N GLY A 129 2.93 -45.58 3.26
CA GLY A 129 2.70 -44.93 1.98
C GLY A 129 1.23 -44.89 1.56
N GLU A 130 0.28 -45.24 2.43
CA GLU A 130 -1.14 -45.18 2.15
C GLU A 130 -1.70 -43.76 2.40
N PRO A 131 -2.64 -43.29 1.54
CA PRO A 131 -3.24 -41.96 1.71
C PRO A 131 -4.04 -41.86 3.01
N VAL A 132 -3.74 -40.85 3.83
CA VAL A 132 -4.48 -40.56 5.06
C VAL A 132 -5.73 -39.77 4.74
N ILE A 133 -6.90 -40.37 4.92
CA ILE A 133 -8.20 -39.75 4.71
C ILE A 133 -8.52 -38.82 5.88
N GLY A 134 -8.85 -37.56 5.61
CA GLY A 134 -9.25 -36.60 6.63
C GLY A 134 -8.08 -35.89 7.33
N ALA A 135 -6.85 -35.96 6.80
CA ALA A 135 -5.73 -35.16 7.29
C ALA A 135 -5.99 -33.68 7.08
N ASN A 136 -5.83 -32.89 8.14
CA ASN A 136 -5.95 -31.40 8.07
C ASN A 136 -4.55 -30.83 8.04
N VAL A 137 -4.24 -30.08 6.96
CA VAL A 137 -2.95 -29.39 6.81
C VAL A 137 -3.17 -27.92 7.09
N ILE A 138 -2.49 -27.39 8.12
CA ILE A 138 -2.50 -25.97 8.45
C ILE A 138 -1.21 -25.36 7.88
N ILE A 139 -1.37 -24.27 7.10
CA ILE A 139 -0.26 -23.53 6.49
C ILE A 139 -0.15 -22.16 7.18
#